data_b1ce9af18d45a862dd881b5b1d0ca072
#
_entry.id   b1ce9af18d45a862dd881b5b1d0ca072
#
_cell.length_a   1.000
_cell.length_b   1.000
_cell.length_c   1.000
_cell.angle_alpha   90.00
_cell.angle_beta   90.00
_cell.angle_gamma   90.00
#
_symmetry.space_group_name_H-M   'P 1'
#
loop_
_entity.id
_entity.type
_entity.pdbx_description
1 polymer ?
#
loop_
_entity_poly.entity_id
_entity_poly.type
_entity_poly.pdbx_seq_one_letter_code
_entity_poly.pdbx_strand_id
1 'polypeptide(L)'
;GLSVGIDSPEFETSLAILQMKIKSSSYSIEDVDKDGLNYIASNFSGNVRDLEGAWNRVLFYAIQFQPDGGCIRFDTIINALKNQSVVSDKTGLSPKKIIKVVADYYGLTRQQVTSKTRTKNIANARHISIYLCRKLLDISYIKIGEEFGGRDHSTIISACTKVESQIAKDKAMSAAVKEIENYLKA
;
A
#
# COMPACT_ATOMS: atom_id res chain seq x y z
N GLY A 1 -1.22 30.41 -16.79
CA GLY A 1 -0.61 29.81 -15.62
C GLY A 1 0.28 28.66 -16.03
N LEU A 2 1.58 28.71 -15.72
CA LEU A 2 2.50 27.59 -15.89
C LEU A 2 2.19 26.54 -14.82
N SER A 3 1.69 25.37 -15.21
CA SER A 3 1.66 24.18 -14.34
C SER A 3 3.04 23.54 -14.38
N VAL A 4 3.83 23.71 -13.34
CA VAL A 4 5.06 22.94 -13.15
C VAL A 4 4.65 21.62 -12.51
N GLY A 5 4.72 20.53 -13.27
CA GLY A 5 4.63 19.18 -12.71
C GLY A 5 5.84 18.93 -11.82
N ILE A 6 5.63 18.66 -10.55
CA ILE A 6 6.68 18.16 -9.65
C ILE A 6 6.66 16.64 -9.82
N ASP A 7 7.62 16.13 -10.57
CA ASP A 7 7.83 14.68 -10.67
C ASP A 7 8.26 14.11 -9.32
N SER A 8 7.87 12.85 -9.05
CA SER A 8 8.35 12.14 -7.87
C SER A 8 9.88 12.05 -7.89
N PRO A 9 10.56 12.23 -6.75
CA PRO A 9 12.01 12.22 -6.71
C PRO A 9 12.57 10.87 -7.19
N GLU A 10 13.61 10.90 -8.01
CA GLU A 10 14.35 9.71 -8.40
C GLU A 10 14.97 9.04 -7.18
N PHE A 11 15.31 7.75 -7.29
CA PHE A 11 15.87 6.96 -6.18
C PHE A 11 17.04 7.65 -5.47
N GLU A 12 17.98 8.18 -6.25
CA GLU A 12 19.16 8.87 -5.71
C GLU A 12 18.79 10.13 -4.92
N THR A 13 17.81 10.88 -5.41
CA THR A 13 17.28 12.07 -4.73
C THR A 13 16.56 11.66 -3.43
N SER A 14 15.77 10.60 -3.45
CA SER A 14 15.09 10.06 -2.27
C SER A 14 16.10 9.59 -1.22
N LEU A 15 17.15 8.92 -1.66
CA LEU A 15 18.23 8.47 -0.76
C LEU A 15 18.98 9.66 -0.13
N ALA A 16 19.29 10.70 -0.90
CA ALA A 16 19.94 11.92 -0.40
C ALA A 16 19.06 12.64 0.63
N ILE A 17 17.76 12.79 0.37
CA ILE A 17 16.80 13.39 1.30
C ILE A 17 16.75 12.58 2.60
N LEU A 18 16.68 11.25 2.49
CA LEU A 18 16.65 10.36 3.64
C LEU A 18 17.93 10.50 4.49
N GLN A 19 19.10 10.53 3.86
CA GLN A 19 20.38 10.74 4.54
C GLN A 19 20.46 12.10 5.26
N MET A 20 19.93 13.16 4.66
CA MET A 20 19.84 14.47 5.33
C MET A 20 18.92 14.41 6.57
N LYS A 21 17.81 13.70 6.49
CA LYS A 21 16.90 13.52 7.63
C LYS A 21 17.52 12.69 8.75
N ILE A 22 18.27 11.65 8.42
CA ILE A 22 19.00 10.85 9.41
C ILE A 22 20.00 11.72 10.16
N LYS A 23 20.79 12.53 9.44
CA LYS A 23 21.75 13.47 10.06
C LYS A 23 21.10 14.52 10.97
N SER A 24 19.83 14.86 10.73
CA SER A 24 19.07 15.78 11.60
C SER A 24 18.41 15.07 12.79
N SER A 25 18.49 13.76 12.88
CA SER A 25 18.00 12.94 14.00
C SER A 25 19.12 12.60 14.98
N SER A 26 18.81 11.84 16.01
CA SER A 26 19.79 11.37 17.01
C SER A 26 20.67 10.21 16.51
N TYR A 27 20.47 9.76 15.27
CA TYR A 27 21.20 8.65 14.66
C TYR A 27 22.16 9.16 13.57
N SER A 28 23.30 8.50 13.41
CA SER A 28 24.17 8.70 12.25
C SER A 28 23.82 7.75 11.12
N ILE A 29 24.28 8.05 9.90
CA ILE A 29 24.02 7.19 8.72
C ILE A 29 24.64 5.80 8.93
N GLU A 30 25.75 5.73 9.65
CA GLU A 30 26.49 4.51 9.96
C GLU A 30 25.73 3.60 10.92
N ASP A 31 24.82 4.17 11.72
CA ASP A 31 23.95 3.44 12.63
C ASP A 31 22.71 2.84 11.95
N VAL A 32 22.56 3.00 10.64
CA VAL A 32 21.40 2.51 9.89
C VAL A 32 21.87 1.57 8.80
N ASP A 33 21.22 0.40 8.75
CA ASP A 33 21.51 -0.61 7.74
C ASP A 33 21.29 -0.07 6.31
N LYS A 34 22.29 -0.27 5.43
CA LYS A 34 22.28 0.26 4.05
C LYS A 34 21.14 -0.32 3.21
N ASP A 35 20.86 -1.61 3.36
CA ASP A 35 19.77 -2.25 2.62
C ASP A 35 18.41 -1.72 3.09
N GLY A 36 18.31 -1.39 4.37
CA GLY A 36 17.15 -0.72 4.93
C GLY A 36 16.93 0.69 4.39
N LEU A 37 17.99 1.47 4.23
CA LEU A 37 17.94 2.80 3.60
C LEU A 37 17.48 2.70 2.14
N ASN A 38 18.05 1.77 1.38
CA ASN A 38 17.67 1.51 0.00
C ASN A 38 16.21 1.06 -0.09
N TYR A 39 15.76 0.23 0.84
CA TYR A 39 14.36 -0.20 0.91
C TYR A 39 13.41 0.99 1.12
N ILE A 40 13.71 1.88 2.07
CA ILE A 40 12.88 3.08 2.31
C ILE A 40 12.87 3.97 1.07
N ALA A 41 14.05 4.27 0.52
CA ALA A 41 14.18 5.14 -0.66
C ALA A 41 13.44 4.59 -1.89
N SER A 42 13.42 3.26 -2.09
CA SER A 42 12.73 2.63 -3.22
C SER A 42 11.22 2.56 -3.05
N ASN A 43 10.73 2.33 -1.83
CA ASN A 43 9.32 2.05 -1.58
C ASN A 43 8.50 3.29 -1.19
N PHE A 44 9.16 4.37 -0.78
CA PHE A 44 8.52 5.61 -0.30
C PHE A 44 8.93 6.84 -1.11
N SER A 45 9.41 6.66 -2.35
CA SER A 45 9.84 7.73 -3.26
C SER A 45 8.69 8.55 -3.86
N GLY A 46 7.45 8.26 -3.55
CA GLY A 46 6.28 8.95 -4.10
C GLY A 46 6.25 10.44 -3.83
N ASN A 47 6.68 10.86 -2.65
CA ASN A 47 6.90 12.26 -2.28
C ASN A 47 7.75 12.35 -1.01
N VAL A 48 8.30 13.55 -0.74
CA VAL A 48 9.16 13.81 0.42
C VAL A 48 8.45 13.51 1.76
N ARG A 49 7.14 13.78 1.86
CA ARG A 49 6.36 13.54 3.08
C ARG A 49 6.22 12.05 3.39
N ASP A 50 6.07 11.22 2.38
CA ASP A 50 6.00 9.75 2.55
C ASP A 50 7.34 9.20 3.04
N LEU A 51 8.43 9.72 2.48
CA LEU A 51 9.79 9.38 2.89
C LEU A 51 10.08 9.77 4.34
N GLU A 52 9.73 11.01 4.71
CA GLU A 52 9.84 11.50 6.09
C GLU A 52 8.95 10.71 7.05
N GLY A 53 7.73 10.42 6.65
CA GLY A 53 6.79 9.62 7.44
C GLY A 53 7.28 8.19 7.65
N ALA A 54 7.91 7.58 6.66
CA ALA A 54 8.53 6.26 6.79
C ALA A 54 9.70 6.30 7.77
N TRP A 55 10.60 7.27 7.65
CA TRP A 55 11.73 7.44 8.56
C TRP A 55 11.29 7.70 10.01
N ASN A 56 10.35 8.60 10.24
CA ASN A 56 9.83 8.90 11.58
C ASN A 56 9.23 7.66 12.26
N ARG A 57 8.60 6.77 11.50
CA ARG A 57 8.09 5.49 12.03
C ARG A 57 9.22 4.53 12.42
N VAL A 58 10.25 4.45 11.59
CA VAL A 58 11.43 3.65 11.92
C VAL A 58 12.08 4.15 13.20
N LEU A 59 12.26 5.47 13.35
CA LEU A 59 12.76 6.08 14.57
C LEU A 59 11.90 5.76 15.79
N PHE A 60 10.60 5.96 15.69
CA PHE A 60 9.68 5.67 16.78
C PHE A 60 9.74 4.19 17.21
N TYR A 61 9.78 3.29 16.24
CA TYR A 61 9.89 1.86 16.49
C TYR A 61 11.23 1.50 17.14
N ALA A 62 12.34 2.07 16.63
CA ALA A 62 13.67 1.84 17.18
C ALA A 62 13.77 2.33 18.64
N ILE A 63 13.27 3.52 18.95
CA ILE A 63 13.25 4.07 20.31
C ILE A 63 12.44 3.18 21.25
N GLN A 64 11.32 2.63 20.79
CA GLN A 64 10.43 1.84 21.64
C GLN A 64 10.92 0.41 21.87
N PHE A 65 11.57 -0.22 20.88
CA PHE A 65 11.98 -1.62 20.91
C PHE A 65 13.49 -1.84 21.01
N GLN A 66 14.30 -0.77 20.88
CA GLN A 66 15.75 -0.77 21.03
C GLN A 66 16.20 0.37 21.92
N PRO A 67 15.81 0.41 23.22
CA PRO A 67 16.09 1.54 24.10
C PRO A 67 17.60 1.76 24.37
N ASP A 68 18.43 0.74 24.13
CA ASP A 68 19.88 0.80 24.37
C ASP A 68 20.68 1.52 23.25
N GLY A 69 20.00 2.09 22.24
CA GLY A 69 20.60 2.88 21.17
C GLY A 69 21.62 2.08 20.36
N GLY A 70 21.16 1.15 19.55
CA GLY A 70 22.01 0.35 18.65
C GLY A 70 21.77 0.66 17.18
N CYS A 71 22.53 0.01 16.31
CA CYS A 71 22.33 0.07 14.87
C CYS A 71 20.92 -0.35 14.49
N ILE A 72 20.22 0.50 13.72
CA ILE A 72 18.88 0.21 13.18
C ILE A 72 19.05 -0.81 12.05
N ARG A 73 18.74 -2.07 12.34
CA ARG A 73 18.92 -3.20 11.43
C ARG A 73 17.80 -3.25 10.40
N PHE A 74 18.04 -3.97 9.30
CA PHE A 74 17.06 -4.16 8.23
C PHE A 74 15.73 -4.74 8.73
N ASP A 75 15.77 -5.75 9.60
CA ASP A 75 14.58 -6.35 10.19
C ASP A 75 13.76 -5.35 11.04
N THR A 76 14.42 -4.47 11.78
CA THR A 76 13.79 -3.38 12.54
C THR A 76 13.05 -2.42 11.60
N ILE A 77 13.68 -2.02 10.49
CA ILE A 77 13.09 -1.16 9.46
C ILE A 77 11.86 -1.83 8.84
N ILE A 78 12.00 -3.09 8.43
CA ILE A 78 10.90 -3.85 7.85
C ILE A 78 9.74 -3.99 8.85
N ASN A 79 10.02 -4.28 10.12
CA ASN A 79 8.98 -4.41 11.14
C ASN A 79 8.27 -3.08 11.43
N ALA A 80 9.03 -1.98 11.51
CA ALA A 80 8.48 -0.63 11.65
C ALA A 80 7.56 -0.23 10.48
N LEU A 81 7.91 -0.65 9.27
CA LEU A 81 7.19 -0.31 8.05
C LEU A 81 6.11 -1.33 7.67
N LYS A 82 6.28 -2.61 8.02
CA LYS A 82 5.22 -3.64 7.91
C LYS A 82 4.00 -3.30 8.77
N ASN A 83 4.20 -2.62 9.89
CA ASN A 83 3.12 -2.11 10.73
C ASN A 83 2.31 -0.97 10.08
N GLN A 84 2.55 -0.61 8.82
CA GLN A 84 1.57 0.15 8.03
C GLN A 84 0.26 -0.62 7.80
N SER A 85 0.29 -1.96 7.96
CA SER A 85 -0.95 -2.74 8.01
C SER A 85 -1.66 -2.70 9.39
N VAL A 86 -1.04 -2.13 10.43
CA VAL A 86 -1.59 -2.09 11.80
C VAL A 86 -2.29 -0.76 12.13
N VAL A 87 -2.09 0.30 11.33
CA VAL A 87 -2.84 1.57 11.52
C VAL A 87 -4.27 1.50 10.93
N SER A 88 -4.60 0.47 10.14
CA SER A 88 -5.97 0.23 9.70
C SER A 88 -6.76 -0.75 10.60
N ASP A 89 -6.18 -1.22 11.71
CA ASP A 89 -6.85 -2.18 12.61
C ASP A 89 -7.95 -1.56 13.52
N LYS A 90 -8.23 -0.25 13.40
CA LYS A 90 -9.44 0.31 14.05
C LYS A 90 -10.74 -0.13 13.36
N THR A 91 -10.68 -0.69 12.17
CA THR A 91 -11.85 -1.17 11.41
C THR A 91 -11.86 -2.68 11.17
N GLY A 92 -10.81 -3.42 11.57
CA GLY A 92 -10.68 -4.86 11.26
C GLY A 92 -10.68 -5.17 9.75
N LEU A 93 -10.40 -4.18 8.89
CA LEU A 93 -10.35 -4.32 7.44
C LEU A 93 -8.96 -4.82 7.01
N SER A 94 -8.96 -5.85 6.16
CA SER A 94 -7.75 -6.40 5.54
C SER A 94 -8.03 -6.76 4.08
N PRO A 95 -7.00 -6.88 3.21
CA PRO A 95 -7.20 -7.35 1.85
C PRO A 95 -7.97 -8.68 1.80
N LYS A 96 -7.65 -9.58 2.73
CA LYS A 96 -8.33 -10.89 2.85
C LYS A 96 -9.81 -10.76 3.19
N LYS A 97 -10.19 -9.82 4.08
CA LYS A 97 -11.60 -9.53 4.42
C LYS A 97 -12.32 -8.93 3.21
N ILE A 98 -11.70 -7.98 2.52
CA ILE A 98 -12.28 -7.36 1.31
C ILE A 98 -12.51 -8.42 0.23
N ILE A 99 -11.50 -9.25 -0.09
CA ILE A 99 -11.62 -10.32 -1.07
C ILE A 99 -12.74 -11.29 -0.68
N LYS A 100 -12.87 -11.62 0.62
CA LYS A 100 -13.94 -12.53 1.09
C LYS A 100 -15.32 -11.92 0.85
N VAL A 101 -15.55 -10.68 1.30
CA VAL A 101 -16.86 -10.02 1.17
C VAL A 101 -17.26 -9.86 -0.30
N VAL A 102 -16.32 -9.47 -1.18
CA VAL A 102 -16.57 -9.38 -2.62
C VAL A 102 -16.85 -10.76 -3.23
N ALA A 103 -16.11 -11.79 -2.84
CA ALA A 103 -16.33 -13.15 -3.31
C ALA A 103 -17.73 -13.64 -2.91
N ASP A 104 -18.12 -13.47 -1.65
CA ASP A 104 -19.44 -13.84 -1.15
C ASP A 104 -20.56 -13.09 -1.91
N TYR A 105 -20.38 -11.80 -2.17
CA TYR A 105 -21.34 -10.98 -2.94
C TYR A 105 -21.56 -11.50 -4.37
N TYR A 106 -20.51 -12.01 -5.02
CA TYR A 106 -20.57 -12.55 -6.38
C TYR A 106 -20.79 -14.06 -6.45
N GLY A 107 -20.99 -14.73 -5.32
CA GLY A 107 -21.13 -16.20 -5.27
C GLY A 107 -19.86 -16.94 -5.70
N LEU A 108 -18.69 -16.39 -5.39
CA LEU A 108 -17.37 -16.90 -5.76
C LEU A 108 -16.58 -17.32 -4.52
N THR A 109 -15.56 -18.14 -4.74
CA THR A 109 -14.55 -18.41 -3.71
C THR A 109 -13.43 -17.39 -3.76
N ARG A 110 -12.74 -17.17 -2.64
CA ARG A 110 -11.54 -16.31 -2.56
C ARG A 110 -10.47 -16.73 -3.58
N GLN A 111 -10.26 -18.04 -3.73
CA GLN A 111 -9.31 -18.59 -4.70
C GLN A 111 -9.68 -18.23 -6.14
N GLN A 112 -10.96 -18.25 -6.51
CA GLN A 112 -11.42 -17.83 -7.82
C GLN A 112 -11.15 -16.35 -8.08
N VAL A 113 -11.40 -15.47 -7.10
CA VAL A 113 -11.14 -14.03 -7.22
C VAL A 113 -9.66 -13.75 -7.43
N THR A 114 -8.77 -14.42 -6.72
CA THR A 114 -7.31 -14.24 -6.85
C THR A 114 -6.68 -15.02 -8.02
N SER A 115 -7.41 -15.96 -8.62
CA SER A 115 -6.95 -16.82 -9.71
C SER A 115 -6.57 -16.04 -10.98
N LYS A 116 -5.92 -16.72 -11.94
CA LYS A 116 -5.63 -16.16 -13.27
C LYS A 116 -6.81 -16.24 -14.25
N THR A 117 -7.95 -16.82 -13.83
CA THR A 117 -9.15 -16.99 -14.65
C THR A 117 -9.70 -15.64 -15.14
N ARG A 118 -10.13 -15.60 -16.41
CA ARG A 118 -10.57 -14.35 -17.09
C ARG A 118 -12.06 -14.31 -17.41
N THR A 119 -12.89 -15.19 -16.81
CA THR A 119 -14.34 -15.09 -16.97
C THR A 119 -14.84 -13.74 -16.45
N LYS A 120 -15.84 -13.18 -17.12
CA LYS A 120 -16.32 -11.82 -16.87
C LYS A 120 -16.69 -11.60 -15.39
N ASN A 121 -17.38 -12.55 -14.77
CA ASN A 121 -17.80 -12.47 -13.37
C ASN A 121 -16.59 -12.44 -12.42
N ILE A 122 -15.65 -13.36 -12.60
CA ILE A 122 -14.42 -13.43 -11.77
C ILE A 122 -13.53 -12.20 -11.98
N ALA A 123 -13.41 -11.73 -13.23
CA ALA A 123 -12.61 -10.53 -13.53
C ALA A 123 -13.23 -9.28 -12.88
N ASN A 124 -14.54 -9.12 -12.92
CA ASN A 124 -15.23 -8.00 -12.27
C ASN A 124 -15.05 -8.03 -10.75
N ALA A 125 -15.32 -9.17 -10.12
CA ALA A 125 -15.11 -9.32 -8.68
C ALA A 125 -13.66 -8.99 -8.26
N ARG A 126 -12.69 -9.46 -9.04
CA ARG A 126 -11.26 -9.16 -8.82
C ARG A 126 -10.97 -7.67 -8.94
N HIS A 127 -11.44 -7.00 -10.00
CA HIS A 127 -11.20 -5.57 -10.21
C HIS A 127 -11.81 -4.74 -9.08
N ILE A 128 -13.03 -5.07 -8.64
CA ILE A 128 -13.69 -4.40 -7.50
C ILE A 128 -12.91 -4.65 -6.21
N SER A 129 -12.44 -5.87 -5.94
CA SER A 129 -11.62 -6.16 -4.77
C SER A 129 -10.33 -5.35 -4.75
N ILE A 130 -9.63 -5.25 -5.89
CA ILE A 130 -8.42 -4.45 -6.07
C ILE A 130 -8.70 -2.96 -5.79
N TYR A 131 -9.76 -2.42 -6.39
CA TYR A 131 -10.18 -1.03 -6.21
C TYR A 131 -10.50 -0.73 -4.74
N LEU A 132 -11.25 -1.60 -4.07
CA LEU A 132 -11.61 -1.43 -2.66
C LEU A 132 -10.38 -1.57 -1.73
N CYS A 133 -9.44 -2.46 -2.03
CA CYS A 133 -8.18 -2.52 -1.30
C CYS A 133 -7.42 -1.20 -1.41
N ARG A 134 -7.34 -0.60 -2.60
CA ARG A 134 -6.68 0.70 -2.78
C ARG A 134 -7.41 1.81 -2.05
N LYS A 135 -8.74 1.89 -2.21
CA LYS A 135 -9.59 2.95 -1.68
C LYS A 135 -9.70 2.93 -0.15
N LEU A 136 -9.85 1.75 0.46
CA LEU A 136 -10.19 1.61 1.88
C LEU A 136 -8.96 1.37 2.76
N LEU A 137 -7.90 0.77 2.23
CA LEU A 137 -6.70 0.42 2.98
C LEU A 137 -5.50 1.33 2.65
N ASP A 138 -5.59 2.11 1.57
CA ASP A 138 -4.51 2.98 1.06
C ASP A 138 -3.13 2.28 0.94
N ILE A 139 -3.14 0.99 0.64
CA ILE A 139 -1.93 0.20 0.44
C ILE A 139 -1.38 0.36 -0.99
N SER A 140 -0.08 0.21 -1.16
CA SER A 140 0.59 0.37 -2.46
C SER A 140 0.10 -0.63 -3.50
N TYR A 141 0.15 -0.26 -4.79
CA TYR A 141 -0.24 -1.15 -5.89
C TYR A 141 0.59 -2.44 -5.94
N ILE A 142 1.87 -2.38 -5.54
CA ILE A 142 2.76 -3.55 -5.45
C ILE A 142 2.21 -4.52 -4.41
N LYS A 143 1.88 -4.03 -3.22
CA LYS A 143 1.35 -4.86 -2.13
C LYS A 143 -0.01 -5.47 -2.48
N ILE A 144 -0.87 -4.70 -3.17
CA ILE A 144 -2.12 -5.25 -3.71
C ILE A 144 -1.80 -6.38 -4.71
N GLY A 145 -0.83 -6.18 -5.60
CA GLY A 145 -0.42 -7.19 -6.58
C GLY A 145 -0.02 -8.53 -5.93
N GLU A 146 0.72 -8.48 -4.84
CA GLU A 146 1.12 -9.66 -4.05
C GLU A 146 -0.10 -10.43 -3.52
N GLU A 147 -1.09 -9.74 -2.95
CA GLU A 147 -2.31 -10.36 -2.42
C GLU A 147 -3.21 -10.96 -3.51
N PHE A 148 -3.08 -10.50 -4.76
CA PHE A 148 -3.82 -11.00 -5.91
C PHE A 148 -3.00 -11.95 -6.82
N GLY A 149 -2.08 -12.73 -6.23
CA GLY A 149 -1.35 -13.80 -6.92
C GLY A 149 -0.12 -13.30 -7.69
N GLY A 150 0.57 -12.30 -7.18
CA GLY A 150 1.81 -11.77 -7.75
C GLY A 150 1.59 -11.01 -9.07
N ARG A 151 0.51 -10.21 -9.13
CA ARG A 151 0.20 -9.41 -10.31
C ARG A 151 1.06 -8.17 -10.34
N ASP A 152 1.47 -7.80 -11.55
CA ASP A 152 2.21 -6.56 -11.80
C ASP A 152 1.39 -5.33 -11.38
N HIS A 153 2.05 -4.32 -10.83
CA HIS A 153 1.47 -3.05 -10.42
C HIS A 153 0.71 -2.35 -11.54
N SER A 154 1.18 -2.44 -12.79
CA SER A 154 0.49 -1.88 -13.95
C SER A 154 -0.89 -2.52 -14.18
N THR A 155 -1.00 -3.83 -13.93
CA THR A 155 -2.28 -4.56 -13.97
C THR A 155 -3.22 -4.09 -12.87
N ILE A 156 -2.69 -3.81 -11.68
CA ILE A 156 -3.47 -3.32 -10.54
C ILE A 156 -3.98 -1.89 -10.81
N ILE A 157 -3.13 -1.00 -11.32
CA ILE A 157 -3.52 0.36 -11.72
C ILE A 157 -4.63 0.31 -12.77
N SER A 158 -4.45 -0.49 -13.82
CA SER A 158 -5.43 -0.67 -14.88
C SER A 158 -6.78 -1.17 -14.35
N ALA A 159 -6.77 -2.09 -13.37
CA ALA A 159 -7.99 -2.57 -12.72
C ALA A 159 -8.71 -1.46 -11.94
N CYS A 160 -7.99 -0.63 -11.19
CA CYS A 160 -8.56 0.51 -10.46
C CYS A 160 -9.20 1.52 -11.41
N THR A 161 -8.48 1.99 -12.43
CA THR A 161 -8.97 2.94 -13.44
C THR A 161 -10.22 2.42 -14.16
N LYS A 162 -10.24 1.13 -14.48
CA LYS A 162 -11.39 0.48 -15.10
C LYS A 162 -12.63 0.53 -14.20
N VAL A 163 -12.49 0.20 -12.92
CA VAL A 163 -13.62 0.25 -11.97
C VAL A 163 -14.11 1.67 -11.77
N GLU A 164 -13.21 2.64 -11.63
CA GLU A 164 -13.55 4.07 -11.51
C GLU A 164 -14.37 4.56 -12.73
N SER A 165 -13.90 4.21 -13.94
CA SER A 165 -14.64 4.52 -15.17
C SER A 165 -16.00 3.84 -15.24
N GLN A 166 -16.12 2.61 -14.76
CA GLN A 166 -17.39 1.87 -14.74
C GLN A 166 -18.36 2.45 -13.69
N ILE A 167 -17.91 2.80 -12.50
CA ILE A 167 -18.72 3.46 -11.46
C ILE A 167 -19.32 4.77 -11.97
N ALA A 168 -18.55 5.53 -12.78
CA ALA A 168 -19.01 6.80 -13.34
C ALA A 168 -20.10 6.62 -14.43
N LYS A 169 -20.10 5.49 -15.14
CA LYS A 169 -20.97 5.25 -16.31
C LYS A 169 -22.13 4.31 -16.04
N ASP A 170 -22.01 3.43 -15.06
CA ASP A 170 -22.95 2.35 -14.77
C ASP A 170 -23.47 2.46 -13.33
N LYS A 171 -24.76 2.80 -13.23
CA LYS A 171 -25.46 2.92 -11.94
C LYS A 171 -25.51 1.60 -11.16
N ALA A 172 -25.61 0.46 -11.87
CA ALA A 172 -25.64 -0.86 -11.23
C ALA A 172 -24.27 -1.19 -10.61
N MET A 173 -23.16 -0.90 -11.31
CA MET A 173 -21.82 -1.04 -10.77
C MET A 173 -21.58 -0.13 -9.56
N SER A 174 -22.03 1.13 -9.65
CA SER A 174 -21.94 2.09 -8.53
C SER A 174 -22.72 1.60 -7.31
N ALA A 175 -23.93 1.06 -7.49
CA ALA A 175 -24.75 0.51 -6.41
C ALA A 175 -24.08 -0.72 -5.76
N ALA A 176 -23.58 -1.66 -6.56
CA ALA A 176 -22.90 -2.86 -6.07
C ALA A 176 -21.65 -2.51 -5.23
N VAL A 177 -20.82 -1.57 -5.71
CA VAL A 177 -19.63 -1.15 -4.96
C VAL A 177 -20.00 -0.48 -3.64
N LYS A 178 -21.04 0.37 -3.61
CA LYS A 178 -21.53 1.00 -2.38
C LYS A 178 -22.08 -0.01 -1.38
N GLU A 179 -22.83 -1.00 -1.86
CA GLU A 179 -23.37 -2.07 -1.03
C GLU A 179 -22.25 -2.88 -0.38
N ILE A 180 -21.24 -3.27 -1.15
CA ILE A 180 -20.06 -3.97 -0.63
C ILE A 180 -19.29 -3.10 0.39
N GLU A 181 -19.14 -1.80 0.14
CA GLU A 181 -18.53 -0.87 1.10
C GLU A 181 -19.30 -0.82 2.42
N ASN A 182 -20.63 -0.86 2.37
CA ASN A 182 -21.46 -0.89 3.58
C ASN A 182 -21.28 -2.19 4.36
N TYR A 183 -21.20 -3.35 3.70
CA TYR A 183 -20.89 -4.64 4.36
C TYR A 183 -19.49 -4.67 4.99
N LEU A 184 -18.53 -3.93 4.42
CA LEU A 184 -17.18 -3.86 4.96
C LEU A 184 -17.07 -2.95 6.19
N LYS A 185 -17.99 -2.00 6.36
CA LYS A 185 -18.03 -1.05 7.47
C LYS A 185 -18.90 -1.52 8.64
N ALA A 186 -19.77 -2.49 8.40
CA ALA A 186 -20.59 -3.13 9.41
C ALA A 186 -19.77 -4.12 10.25
#